data_612c4e3868b0623285029558f1c5d36e
#
_entry.id   612c4e3868b0623285029558f1c5d36e
#
_cell.length_a   1.000
_cell.length_b   1.000
_cell.length_c   1.000
_cell.angle_alpha   90.00
_cell.angle_beta   90.00
_cell.angle_gamma   90.00
#
_symmetry.space_group_name_H-M   'P 1'
#
loop_
_entity.id
_entity.type
_entity.pdbx_description
1 polymer ?
#
loop_
_entity_poly.entity_id
_entity_poly.type
_entity_poly.pdbx_seq_one_letter_code
_entity_poly.pdbx_strand_id
1 'polypeptide(L)'
;MNSITDDYPFVFVDPESVDLFELTTKVAKSDIQVMITGPSGVGKEVLAHVLHESSMRSNFPFVALNCAAIPENLVEDTLFGHEKGAFTGASQINKGFFEEAEGGTLFLDEIGEMPKNLQSKLLRVLQEKQIYRVGATKPIDVNVRIISATNINIKSAIINKEFREDLYFRLGGFVLNIKKLRERPGDIEPLARIFIQKHANTIRPNICRNAINKLMTHTWPGNVRELENVILRAVILSENEEILENDIAFDEFPEEEKEAIFQSSRENEIENGDAFSFAKFNKLSEWKSSSELDEILSALKMHPTRDSAAQELGISSRTLRQKLNDFRKAGLPVPGPYART
;
A
#
# COMPACT_ATOMS: atom_id res chain seq x y z
N MET A 1 -24.89 -7.60 11.53
CA MET A 1 -23.77 -7.35 12.47
C MET A 1 -23.02 -6.15 11.92
N ASN A 2 -23.40 -4.97 12.36
CA ASN A 2 -22.86 -3.70 11.88
C ASN A 2 -22.08 -3.03 13.01
N SER A 3 -21.10 -2.31 12.62
CA SER A 3 -20.24 -1.40 13.38
C SER A 3 -18.93 -2.02 13.88
N ILE A 4 -18.00 -2.05 12.99
CA ILE A 4 -16.60 -1.95 13.33
C ILE A 4 -16.14 -0.73 12.54
N THR A 5 -15.81 0.34 13.23
CA THR A 5 -15.39 1.70 12.84
C THR A 5 -15.63 2.13 11.38
N ASP A 6 -16.23 3.29 11.16
CA ASP A 6 -16.53 3.89 9.83
C ASP A 6 -15.27 4.04 8.93
N ASP A 7 -14.08 3.94 9.51
CA ASP A 7 -12.80 4.11 8.80
C ASP A 7 -12.28 2.85 8.09
N TYR A 8 -12.70 1.63 8.52
CA TYR A 8 -12.22 0.37 7.94
C TYR A 8 -13.40 -0.58 7.69
N PRO A 9 -14.06 -0.48 6.53
CA PRO A 9 -15.14 -1.38 6.17
C PRO A 9 -14.59 -2.79 5.90
N PHE A 10 -15.02 -3.75 6.71
CA PHE A 10 -14.67 -5.15 6.51
C PHE A 10 -15.65 -5.83 5.57
N VAL A 11 -15.13 -6.47 4.54
CA VAL A 11 -15.90 -7.32 3.64
C VAL A 11 -15.34 -8.74 3.71
N PHE A 12 -16.20 -9.65 4.15
CA PHE A 12 -15.93 -11.08 4.14
C PHE A 12 -17.20 -11.78 3.62
N VAL A 13 -17.34 -11.86 2.30
CA VAL A 13 -18.52 -12.44 1.62
C VAL A 13 -18.13 -13.70 0.86
N ASP A 14 -16.95 -13.70 0.24
CA ASP A 14 -16.41 -14.89 -0.40
C ASP A 14 -16.14 -15.98 0.66
N PRO A 15 -16.42 -17.27 0.36
CA PRO A 15 -16.18 -18.37 1.30
C PRO A 15 -14.77 -18.39 1.89
N GLU A 16 -13.74 -18.13 1.08
CA GLU A 16 -12.34 -18.03 1.54
C GLU A 16 -12.12 -16.90 2.54
N SER A 17 -12.80 -15.77 2.35
CA SER A 17 -12.74 -14.63 3.26
C SER A 17 -13.52 -14.89 4.54
N VAL A 18 -14.66 -15.57 4.46
CA VAL A 18 -15.46 -15.96 5.63
C VAL A 18 -14.67 -16.93 6.52
N ASP A 19 -14.05 -17.95 5.94
CA ASP A 19 -13.21 -18.92 6.67
C ASP A 19 -12.03 -18.21 7.35
N LEU A 20 -11.38 -17.28 6.65
CA LEU A 20 -10.29 -16.48 7.22
C LEU A 20 -10.78 -15.60 8.38
N PHE A 21 -11.96 -14.98 8.27
CA PHE A 21 -12.55 -14.17 9.32
C PHE A 21 -12.88 -15.01 10.57
N GLU A 22 -13.49 -16.18 10.39
CA GLU A 22 -13.78 -17.09 11.50
C GLU A 22 -12.50 -17.56 12.22
N LEU A 23 -11.47 -17.92 11.45
CA LEU A 23 -10.17 -18.28 11.99
C LEU A 23 -9.54 -17.11 12.76
N THR A 24 -9.59 -15.91 12.18
CA THR A 24 -9.07 -14.67 12.77
C THR A 24 -9.74 -14.38 14.11
N THR A 25 -11.05 -14.47 14.20
CA THR A 25 -11.80 -14.23 15.44
C THR A 25 -11.53 -15.28 16.52
N LYS A 26 -11.24 -16.53 16.13
CA LYS A 26 -10.79 -17.58 17.08
C LYS A 26 -9.40 -17.27 17.63
N VAL A 27 -8.45 -16.93 16.75
CA VAL A 27 -7.06 -16.59 17.13
C VAL A 27 -6.99 -15.31 17.96
N ALA A 28 -7.86 -14.35 17.67
CA ALA A 28 -7.93 -13.09 18.40
C ALA A 28 -8.15 -13.24 19.90
N LYS A 29 -8.89 -14.27 20.33
CA LYS A 29 -9.20 -14.56 21.76
C LYS A 29 -7.98 -15.03 22.55
N SER A 30 -6.90 -15.42 21.90
CA SER A 30 -5.63 -15.76 22.52
C SER A 30 -4.65 -14.60 22.44
N ASP A 31 -3.68 -14.53 23.34
CA ASP A 31 -2.62 -13.49 23.34
C ASP A 31 -1.39 -13.91 22.52
N ILE A 32 -1.56 -14.89 21.61
CA ILE A 32 -0.49 -15.38 20.73
C ILE A 32 -0.11 -14.29 19.72
N GLN A 33 1.19 -14.22 19.36
CA GLN A 33 1.65 -13.38 18.27
C GLN A 33 1.11 -13.90 16.93
N VAL A 34 0.71 -13.00 16.07
CA VAL A 34 0.15 -13.33 14.77
C VAL A 34 0.97 -12.69 13.66
N MET A 35 1.31 -13.47 12.65
CA MET A 35 1.90 -12.99 11.42
C MET A 35 0.89 -13.07 10.29
N ILE A 36 0.62 -11.93 9.63
CA ILE A 36 -0.27 -11.84 8.48
C ILE A 36 0.58 -11.82 7.21
N THR A 37 0.36 -12.77 6.32
CA THR A 37 1.07 -12.86 5.04
C THR A 37 0.10 -12.63 3.88
N GLY A 38 0.60 -12.10 2.78
CA GLY A 38 -0.18 -11.91 1.56
C GLY A 38 0.35 -10.76 0.72
N PRO A 39 0.01 -10.70 -0.58
CA PRO A 39 0.47 -9.68 -1.50
C PRO A 39 0.17 -8.25 -1.05
N SER A 40 0.82 -7.28 -1.69
CA SER A 40 0.51 -5.87 -1.42
C SER A 40 -0.94 -5.55 -1.79
N GLY A 41 -1.59 -4.68 -0.99
CA GLY A 41 -2.95 -4.22 -1.26
C GLY A 41 -4.07 -5.22 -1.00
N VAL A 42 -3.82 -6.40 -0.37
CA VAL A 42 -4.88 -7.40 -0.08
C VAL A 42 -5.73 -7.10 1.14
N GLY A 43 -5.30 -6.13 2.01
CA GLY A 43 -6.01 -5.76 3.23
C GLY A 43 -5.40 -6.33 4.51
N LYS A 44 -4.06 -6.46 4.60
CA LYS A 44 -3.37 -6.96 5.82
C LYS A 44 -3.64 -6.11 7.05
N GLU A 45 -3.64 -4.78 6.91
CA GLU A 45 -3.96 -3.84 7.99
C GLU A 45 -5.40 -4.01 8.49
N VAL A 46 -6.35 -4.17 7.55
CA VAL A 46 -7.76 -4.46 7.88
C VAL A 46 -7.89 -5.71 8.75
N LEU A 47 -7.18 -6.79 8.40
CA LEU A 47 -7.19 -8.02 9.20
C LEU A 47 -6.53 -7.83 10.57
N ALA A 48 -5.50 -6.98 10.69
CA ALA A 48 -4.89 -6.65 11.97
C ALA A 48 -5.86 -5.90 12.89
N HIS A 49 -6.68 -4.98 12.35
CA HIS A 49 -7.77 -4.34 13.09
C HIS A 49 -8.81 -5.36 13.57
N VAL A 50 -9.25 -6.29 12.71
CA VAL A 50 -10.17 -7.38 13.13
C VAL A 50 -9.60 -8.19 14.28
N LEU A 51 -8.30 -8.56 14.21
CA LEU A 51 -7.62 -9.28 15.30
C LEU A 51 -7.65 -8.49 16.61
N HIS A 52 -7.37 -7.20 16.56
CA HIS A 52 -7.36 -6.34 17.75
C HIS A 52 -8.77 -6.20 18.34
N GLU A 53 -9.75 -5.81 17.53
CA GLU A 53 -11.13 -5.56 17.97
C GLU A 53 -11.84 -6.82 18.46
N SER A 54 -11.50 -7.99 17.91
CA SER A 54 -12.03 -9.29 18.38
C SER A 54 -11.28 -9.85 19.59
N SER A 55 -10.27 -9.16 20.11
CA SER A 55 -9.41 -9.61 21.21
C SER A 55 -9.87 -9.07 22.57
N MET A 56 -9.26 -9.59 23.64
CA MET A 56 -9.45 -9.05 25.00
C MET A 56 -8.81 -7.66 25.17
N ARG A 57 -8.03 -7.19 24.18
CA ARG A 57 -7.33 -5.89 24.20
C ARG A 57 -8.07 -4.84 23.36
N SER A 58 -9.29 -5.08 22.91
CA SER A 58 -10.09 -4.19 22.04
C SER A 58 -10.32 -2.78 22.59
N ASN A 59 -10.30 -2.62 23.90
CA ASN A 59 -10.46 -1.32 24.58
C ASN A 59 -9.12 -0.63 24.89
N PHE A 60 -8.00 -1.20 24.49
CA PHE A 60 -6.65 -0.67 24.69
C PHE A 60 -6.10 -0.12 23.38
N PRO A 61 -4.97 0.61 23.40
CA PRO A 61 -4.41 1.21 22.19
C PRO A 61 -4.09 0.19 21.10
N PHE A 62 -4.39 0.55 19.85
CA PHE A 62 -3.84 -0.08 18.64
C PHE A 62 -2.87 0.90 17.99
N VAL A 63 -1.59 0.56 18.02
CA VAL A 63 -0.53 1.38 17.44
C VAL A 63 0.00 0.67 16.20
N ALA A 64 -0.01 1.35 15.05
CA ALA A 64 0.44 0.80 13.78
C ALA A 64 1.75 1.47 13.33
N LEU A 65 2.70 0.66 12.89
CA LEU A 65 3.97 1.08 12.32
C LEU A 65 4.19 0.38 10.99
N ASN A 66 4.44 1.14 9.93
CA ASN A 66 4.95 0.60 8.68
C ASN A 66 6.48 0.67 8.69
N CYS A 67 7.15 -0.49 8.73
CA CYS A 67 8.61 -0.58 8.82
C CYS A 67 9.33 -0.06 7.57
N ALA A 68 8.67 -0.10 6.40
CA ALA A 68 9.23 0.41 5.15
C ALA A 68 9.11 1.94 5.00
N ALA A 69 8.19 2.58 5.74
CA ALA A 69 7.92 4.00 5.59
C ALA A 69 8.87 4.90 6.40
N ILE A 70 9.60 4.35 7.36
CA ILE A 70 10.47 5.11 8.27
C ILE A 70 11.94 4.92 7.86
N PRO A 71 12.71 6.00 7.72
CA PRO A 71 14.15 5.92 7.51
C PRO A 71 14.84 5.04 8.57
N GLU A 72 15.79 4.19 8.17
CA GLU A 72 16.45 3.21 9.03
C GLU A 72 17.00 3.81 10.33
N ASN A 73 17.56 5.01 10.27
CA ASN A 73 18.11 5.72 11.41
C ASN A 73 17.06 6.25 12.41
N LEU A 74 15.77 6.27 12.03
CA LEU A 74 14.68 6.75 12.89
C LEU A 74 13.79 5.61 13.41
N VAL A 75 13.83 4.42 12.80
CA VAL A 75 12.97 3.28 13.21
C VAL A 75 13.23 2.89 14.66
N GLU A 76 14.49 2.94 15.11
CA GLU A 76 14.84 2.61 16.49
C GLU A 76 14.21 3.58 17.49
N ASP A 77 14.34 4.88 17.23
CA ASP A 77 13.77 5.93 18.06
C ASP A 77 12.23 5.88 18.08
N THR A 78 11.63 5.63 16.92
CA THR A 78 10.18 5.50 16.80
C THR A 78 9.64 4.31 17.61
N LEU A 79 10.32 3.15 17.55
CA LEU A 79 9.89 1.95 18.27
C LEU A 79 10.12 2.04 19.77
N PHE A 80 11.29 2.49 20.21
CA PHE A 80 11.75 2.39 21.60
C PHE A 80 11.77 3.72 22.34
N GLY A 81 11.70 4.86 21.62
CA GLY A 81 11.83 6.19 22.20
C GLY A 81 13.27 6.54 22.58
N HIS A 82 13.47 7.74 23.11
CA HIS A 82 14.78 8.21 23.55
C HIS A 82 14.74 8.97 24.87
N GLU A 83 15.88 8.94 25.58
CA GLU A 83 16.15 9.81 26.71
C GLU A 83 16.67 11.17 26.24
N LYS A 84 16.50 12.18 27.08
CA LYS A 84 17.08 13.50 26.84
C LYS A 84 18.60 13.41 26.69
N GLY A 85 19.13 13.94 25.58
CA GLY A 85 20.57 13.93 25.29
C GLY A 85 21.08 12.64 24.61
N ALA A 86 20.21 11.72 24.20
CA ALA A 86 20.60 10.48 23.54
C ALA A 86 21.33 10.69 22.21
N PHE A 87 21.00 11.77 21.50
CA PHE A 87 21.67 12.20 20.26
C PHE A 87 21.53 13.72 20.07
N THR A 88 22.19 14.27 19.06
CA THR A 88 22.11 15.70 18.72
C THR A 88 20.70 16.04 18.27
N GLY A 89 19.96 16.83 19.08
CA GLY A 89 18.56 17.18 18.87
C GLY A 89 17.56 16.56 19.86
N ALA A 90 17.98 15.59 20.67
CA ALA A 90 17.16 14.97 21.72
C ALA A 90 17.02 15.92 22.94
N SER A 91 16.25 16.99 22.79
CA SER A 91 16.08 18.03 23.82
C SER A 91 15.16 17.60 24.97
N GLN A 92 14.24 16.67 24.72
CA GLN A 92 13.27 16.11 25.67
C GLN A 92 13.25 14.59 25.59
N ILE A 93 12.61 13.96 26.58
CA ILE A 93 12.32 12.52 26.54
C ILE A 93 11.18 12.28 25.53
N ASN A 94 11.29 11.27 24.69
CA ASN A 94 10.21 10.83 23.80
C ASN A 94 9.88 9.36 24.06
N LYS A 95 8.57 9.05 24.15
CA LYS A 95 8.09 7.68 24.26
C LYS A 95 8.07 7.02 22.89
N GLY A 96 8.47 5.75 22.84
CA GLY A 96 8.35 4.95 21.63
C GLY A 96 7.02 4.21 21.54
N PHE A 97 6.74 3.63 20.39
CA PHE A 97 5.49 2.94 20.09
C PHE A 97 5.23 1.74 21.01
N PHE A 98 6.26 1.11 21.55
CA PHE A 98 6.06 0.08 22.58
C PHE A 98 5.43 0.62 23.86
N GLU A 99 5.80 1.82 24.28
CA GLU A 99 5.20 2.48 25.45
C GLU A 99 3.79 3.01 25.13
N GLU A 100 3.56 3.50 23.91
CA GLU A 100 2.25 3.97 23.47
C GLU A 100 1.23 2.83 23.34
N ALA A 101 1.71 1.64 22.95
CA ALA A 101 0.89 0.43 22.81
C ALA A 101 0.69 -0.33 24.14
N GLU A 102 1.11 0.22 25.28
CA GLU A 102 1.04 -0.48 26.56
C GLU A 102 -0.37 -0.99 26.89
N GLY A 103 -0.47 -2.26 27.26
CA GLY A 103 -1.73 -2.97 27.50
C GLY A 103 -2.47 -3.39 26.22
N GLY A 104 -2.13 -2.81 25.08
CA GLY A 104 -2.80 -2.94 23.79
C GLY A 104 -2.08 -3.81 22.78
N THR A 105 -2.10 -3.35 21.53
CA THR A 105 -1.53 -4.07 20.36
C THR A 105 -0.62 -3.14 19.56
N LEU A 106 0.58 -3.63 19.22
CA LEU A 106 1.47 -3.01 18.24
C LEU A 106 1.43 -3.81 16.95
N PHE A 107 1.00 -3.15 15.87
CA PHE A 107 0.98 -3.71 14.53
C PHE A 107 2.22 -3.26 13.77
N LEU A 108 3.02 -4.22 13.30
CA LEU A 108 4.24 -4.01 12.52
C LEU A 108 3.97 -4.41 11.08
N ASP A 109 3.63 -3.44 10.23
CA ASP A 109 3.44 -3.70 8.79
C ASP A 109 4.79 -3.75 8.08
N GLU A 110 4.87 -4.54 7.03
CA GLU A 110 6.07 -4.80 6.22
C GLU A 110 7.29 -5.17 7.09
N ILE A 111 7.09 -6.10 8.04
CA ILE A 111 8.13 -6.52 9.00
C ILE A 111 9.38 -7.08 8.30
N GLY A 112 9.24 -7.59 7.07
CA GLY A 112 10.35 -8.08 6.26
C GLY A 112 11.36 -7.03 5.89
N GLU A 113 10.96 -5.75 5.86
CA GLU A 113 11.81 -4.59 5.58
C GLU A 113 12.55 -4.06 6.83
N MET A 114 12.35 -4.68 7.99
CA MET A 114 12.99 -4.24 9.23
C MET A 114 14.50 -4.45 9.17
N PRO A 115 15.35 -3.43 9.48
CA PRO A 115 16.80 -3.56 9.53
C PRO A 115 17.28 -4.65 10.49
N LYS A 116 18.32 -5.40 10.12
CA LYS A 116 18.83 -6.56 10.89
C LYS A 116 19.21 -6.26 12.33
N ASN A 117 19.78 -5.09 12.59
CA ASN A 117 20.13 -4.62 13.94
C ASN A 117 18.86 -4.49 14.81
N LEU A 118 17.75 -4.02 14.25
CA LEU A 118 16.47 -3.87 14.95
C LEU A 118 15.74 -5.18 15.14
N GLN A 119 15.88 -6.12 14.20
CA GLN A 119 15.34 -7.49 14.37
C GLN A 119 15.88 -8.13 15.66
N SER A 120 17.16 -7.93 15.98
CA SER A 120 17.78 -8.45 17.21
C SER A 120 17.22 -7.78 18.47
N LYS A 121 16.93 -6.46 18.41
CA LYS A 121 16.33 -5.74 19.53
C LYS A 121 14.86 -6.14 19.73
N LEU A 122 14.10 -6.25 18.64
CA LEU A 122 12.72 -6.73 18.68
C LEU A 122 12.62 -8.15 19.30
N LEU A 123 13.52 -9.05 18.92
CA LEU A 123 13.57 -10.39 19.49
C LEU A 123 13.73 -10.35 21.02
N ARG A 124 14.65 -9.49 21.52
CA ARG A 124 14.84 -9.32 22.97
C ARG A 124 13.56 -8.83 23.65
N VAL A 125 12.89 -7.82 23.08
CA VAL A 125 11.61 -7.34 23.65
C VAL A 125 10.56 -8.43 23.69
N LEU A 126 10.45 -9.26 22.65
CA LEU A 126 9.51 -10.38 22.62
C LEU A 126 9.83 -11.46 23.68
N GLN A 127 11.11 -11.62 24.05
CA GLN A 127 11.58 -12.60 25.05
C GLN A 127 11.47 -12.06 26.48
N GLU A 128 11.98 -10.86 26.70
CA GLU A 128 12.19 -10.27 28.01
C GLU A 128 10.99 -9.42 28.47
N LYS A 129 10.10 -9.02 27.55
CA LYS A 129 8.98 -8.09 27.81
C LYS A 129 9.45 -6.74 28.36
N GLN A 130 10.63 -6.30 27.97
CA GLN A 130 11.27 -5.07 28.39
C GLN A 130 11.86 -4.35 27.18
N ILE A 131 11.83 -3.03 27.23
CA ILE A 131 12.48 -2.14 26.26
C ILE A 131 13.51 -1.27 26.95
N TYR A 132 14.44 -0.74 26.15
CA TYR A 132 15.38 0.30 26.55
C TYR A 132 15.23 1.46 25.57
N ARG A 133 14.94 2.66 26.07
CA ARG A 133 14.99 3.86 25.23
C ARG A 133 16.41 4.09 24.72
N VAL A 134 16.54 4.73 23.58
CA VAL A 134 17.86 5.13 23.05
C VAL A 134 18.56 6.02 24.07
N GLY A 135 19.79 5.64 24.48
CA GLY A 135 20.56 6.32 25.50
C GLY A 135 20.20 5.94 26.95
N ALA A 136 19.22 5.06 27.20
CA ALA A 136 18.86 4.61 28.54
C ALA A 136 19.65 3.36 28.96
N THR A 137 19.87 3.25 30.29
CA THR A 137 20.44 2.05 30.92
C THR A 137 19.41 1.27 31.74
N LYS A 138 18.23 1.86 31.98
CA LYS A 138 17.16 1.22 32.76
C LYS A 138 16.13 0.62 31.82
N PRO A 139 15.73 -0.66 32.05
CA PRO A 139 14.64 -1.26 31.30
C PRO A 139 13.28 -0.68 31.72
N ILE A 140 12.34 -0.75 30.78
CA ILE A 140 10.93 -0.42 30.99
C ILE A 140 10.15 -1.69 30.63
N ASP A 141 9.36 -2.21 31.60
CA ASP A 141 8.47 -3.36 31.34
C ASP A 141 7.36 -2.95 30.37
N VAL A 142 7.03 -3.84 29.42
CA VAL A 142 5.97 -3.61 28.45
C VAL A 142 5.10 -4.85 28.27
N ASN A 143 3.79 -4.64 28.27
CA ASN A 143 2.79 -5.66 28.04
C ASN A 143 2.02 -5.40 26.74
N VAL A 144 2.65 -5.69 25.61
CA VAL A 144 2.13 -5.40 24.29
C VAL A 144 1.95 -6.70 23.51
N ARG A 145 0.78 -6.87 22.85
CA ARG A 145 0.57 -7.92 21.85
C ARG A 145 1.14 -7.47 20.52
N ILE A 146 1.93 -8.31 19.87
CA ILE A 146 2.47 -8.01 18.53
C ILE A 146 1.64 -8.72 17.46
N ILE A 147 1.23 -7.94 16.47
CA ILE A 147 0.73 -8.43 15.18
C ILE A 147 1.72 -7.93 14.13
N SER A 148 2.22 -8.80 13.27
CA SER A 148 3.13 -8.44 12.18
C SER A 148 2.52 -8.75 10.83
N ALA A 149 2.87 -7.99 9.79
CA ALA A 149 2.44 -8.26 8.43
C ALA A 149 3.60 -8.16 7.45
N THR A 150 3.53 -8.92 6.36
CA THR A 150 4.53 -8.89 5.30
C THR A 150 3.96 -9.32 3.96
N ASN A 151 4.48 -8.75 2.88
CA ASN A 151 4.20 -9.14 1.50
C ASN A 151 5.31 -10.02 0.90
N ILE A 152 6.49 -10.08 1.52
CA ILE A 152 7.61 -10.88 1.02
C ILE A 152 7.55 -12.32 1.52
N ASN A 153 8.24 -13.20 0.80
CA ASN A 153 8.45 -14.57 1.24
C ASN A 153 9.53 -14.61 2.35
N ILE A 154 9.09 -14.60 3.60
CA ILE A 154 9.99 -14.62 4.77
C ILE A 154 10.94 -15.82 4.77
N LYS A 155 10.52 -16.99 4.26
CA LYS A 155 11.39 -18.17 4.21
C LYS A 155 12.57 -17.93 3.28
N SER A 156 12.35 -17.31 2.12
CA SER A 156 13.43 -16.88 1.21
C SER A 156 14.33 -15.84 1.87
N ALA A 157 13.76 -14.84 2.55
CA ALA A 157 14.52 -13.82 3.28
C ALA A 157 15.40 -14.44 4.41
N ILE A 158 14.95 -15.52 5.06
CA ILE A 158 15.76 -16.25 6.05
C ILE A 158 16.93 -16.96 5.35
N ILE A 159 16.69 -17.64 4.23
CA ILE A 159 17.75 -18.32 3.45
C ILE A 159 18.80 -17.31 2.99
N ASN A 160 18.38 -16.14 2.53
CA ASN A 160 19.25 -15.04 2.10
C ASN A 160 19.90 -14.28 3.28
N LYS A 161 19.61 -14.69 4.51
CA LYS A 161 20.08 -14.01 5.73
C LYS A 161 19.63 -12.56 5.88
N GLU A 162 18.55 -12.16 5.23
CA GLU A 162 17.93 -10.83 5.32
C GLU A 162 17.01 -10.74 6.53
N PHE A 163 16.37 -11.86 6.90
CA PHE A 163 15.53 -11.97 8.07
C PHE A 163 16.05 -13.07 9.02
N ARG A 164 15.92 -12.86 10.32
CA ARG A 164 16.38 -13.82 11.33
C ARG A 164 15.35 -14.91 11.54
N GLU A 165 15.81 -16.16 11.53
CA GLU A 165 14.98 -17.35 11.77
C GLU A 165 14.37 -17.37 13.19
N ASP A 166 15.15 -17.00 14.21
CA ASP A 166 14.69 -16.95 15.59
C ASP A 166 13.56 -15.93 15.82
N LEU A 167 13.65 -14.78 15.16
CA LEU A 167 12.58 -13.77 15.18
C LEU A 167 11.32 -14.28 14.46
N TYR A 168 11.48 -14.95 13.30
CA TYR A 168 10.35 -15.54 12.59
C TYR A 168 9.55 -16.49 13.48
N PHE A 169 10.19 -17.44 14.14
CA PHE A 169 9.50 -18.37 15.04
C PHE A 169 8.85 -17.68 16.25
N ARG A 170 9.37 -16.52 16.66
CA ARG A 170 8.79 -15.77 17.77
C ARG A 170 7.59 -14.93 17.37
N LEU A 171 7.60 -14.34 16.17
CA LEU A 171 6.50 -13.56 15.60
C LEU A 171 5.40 -14.44 15.00
N GLY A 172 5.79 -15.56 14.37
CA GLY A 172 4.90 -16.48 13.67
C GLY A 172 4.23 -17.52 14.58
N GLY A 173 3.83 -17.14 15.80
CA GLY A 173 3.09 -18.05 16.70
C GLY A 173 1.82 -18.57 16.03
N PHE A 174 1.14 -17.74 15.25
CA PHE A 174 0.10 -18.13 14.30
C PHE A 174 0.27 -17.35 12.99
N VAL A 175 0.14 -18.04 11.85
CA VAL A 175 0.27 -17.39 10.53
C VAL A 175 -1.08 -17.38 9.83
N LEU A 176 -1.56 -16.18 9.47
CA LEU A 176 -2.76 -15.96 8.66
C LEU A 176 -2.35 -15.53 7.26
N ASN A 177 -2.89 -16.19 6.23
CA ASN A 177 -2.59 -15.85 4.83
C ASN A 177 -3.82 -15.25 4.17
N ILE A 178 -3.69 -14.04 3.60
CA ILE A 178 -4.75 -13.40 2.82
C ILE A 178 -4.49 -13.68 1.34
N LYS A 179 -5.47 -14.29 0.68
CA LYS A 179 -5.43 -14.59 -0.75
C LYS A 179 -5.57 -13.33 -1.61
N LYS A 180 -5.08 -13.40 -2.85
CA LYS A 180 -5.27 -12.36 -3.88
C LYS A 180 -6.76 -12.11 -4.10
N LEU A 181 -7.12 -10.89 -4.48
CA LEU A 181 -8.53 -10.53 -4.71
C LEU A 181 -9.19 -11.40 -5.80
N ARG A 182 -8.47 -11.76 -6.85
CA ARG A 182 -8.93 -12.67 -7.91
C ARG A 182 -9.30 -14.07 -7.42
N GLU A 183 -8.77 -14.51 -6.27
CA GLU A 183 -9.02 -15.82 -5.66
C GLU A 183 -10.22 -15.80 -4.70
N ARG A 184 -10.79 -14.60 -4.46
CA ARG A 184 -11.98 -14.35 -3.65
C ARG A 184 -12.94 -13.39 -4.37
N PRO A 185 -13.44 -13.76 -5.54
CA PRO A 185 -14.25 -12.88 -6.39
C PRO A 185 -15.54 -12.41 -5.73
N GLY A 186 -16.11 -13.19 -4.81
CA GLY A 186 -17.30 -12.82 -4.05
C GLY A 186 -17.17 -11.53 -3.23
N ASP A 187 -15.94 -11.08 -2.93
CA ASP A 187 -15.69 -9.83 -2.21
C ASP A 187 -15.68 -8.59 -3.13
N ILE A 188 -15.52 -8.75 -4.46
CA ILE A 188 -15.31 -7.62 -5.40
C ILE A 188 -16.50 -6.67 -5.41
N GLU A 189 -17.71 -7.16 -5.63
CA GLU A 189 -18.90 -6.30 -5.67
C GLU A 189 -19.17 -5.62 -4.32
N PRO A 190 -19.17 -6.31 -3.17
CA PRO A 190 -19.34 -5.66 -1.88
C PRO A 190 -18.27 -4.59 -1.58
N LEU A 191 -17.00 -4.85 -1.89
CA LEU A 191 -15.93 -3.87 -1.75
C LEU A 191 -16.16 -2.64 -2.65
N ALA A 192 -16.52 -2.85 -3.91
CA ALA A 192 -16.82 -1.76 -4.83
C ALA A 192 -17.94 -0.86 -4.29
N ARG A 193 -19.03 -1.45 -3.78
CA ARG A 193 -20.15 -0.69 -3.19
C ARG A 193 -19.73 0.11 -1.96
N ILE A 194 -18.87 -0.44 -1.11
CA ILE A 194 -18.32 0.27 0.07
C ILE A 194 -17.43 1.43 -0.39
N PHE A 195 -16.56 1.23 -1.37
CA PHE A 195 -15.70 2.30 -1.89
C PHE A 195 -16.51 3.42 -2.55
N ILE A 196 -17.61 3.09 -3.25
CA ILE A 196 -18.56 4.10 -3.73
C ILE A 196 -19.10 4.92 -2.56
N GLN A 197 -19.54 4.28 -1.46
CA GLN A 197 -20.06 4.99 -0.29
C GLN A 197 -18.99 5.86 0.38
N LYS A 198 -17.76 5.37 0.45
CA LYS A 198 -16.62 6.08 1.07
C LYS A 198 -16.22 7.32 0.26
N HIS A 199 -16.24 7.24 -1.07
CA HIS A 199 -15.72 8.30 -1.93
C HIS A 199 -16.80 9.23 -2.51
N ALA A 200 -18.10 8.85 -2.43
CA ALA A 200 -19.19 9.69 -2.87
C ALA A 200 -19.47 10.82 -1.86
N ASN A 201 -19.40 12.07 -2.32
CA ASN A 201 -19.64 13.24 -1.46
C ASN A 201 -21.15 13.46 -1.19
N THR A 202 -21.88 13.95 -2.21
CA THR A 202 -23.28 14.38 -2.07
C THR A 202 -24.25 13.40 -2.72
N ILE A 203 -23.88 12.85 -3.86
CA ILE A 203 -24.66 11.85 -4.63
C ILE A 203 -23.91 10.53 -4.53
N ARG A 204 -24.59 9.48 -4.08
CA ARG A 204 -24.05 8.12 -4.05
C ARG A 204 -24.52 7.38 -5.30
N PRO A 205 -23.69 7.34 -6.35
CA PRO A 205 -24.09 6.67 -7.58
C PRO A 205 -24.28 5.16 -7.34
N ASN A 206 -25.28 4.59 -7.99
CA ASN A 206 -25.38 3.15 -8.09
C ASN A 206 -24.34 2.66 -9.11
N ILE A 207 -24.00 1.37 -9.04
CA ILE A 207 -23.15 0.74 -10.06
C ILE A 207 -23.98 -0.20 -10.90
N CYS A 208 -23.97 -0.03 -12.24
CA CYS A 208 -24.73 -0.85 -13.14
C CYS A 208 -24.18 -2.30 -13.23
N ARG A 209 -25.01 -3.24 -13.68
CA ARG A 209 -24.62 -4.66 -13.76
C ARG A 209 -23.46 -4.91 -14.71
N ASN A 210 -23.39 -4.19 -15.82
CA ASN A 210 -22.28 -4.32 -16.78
C ASN A 210 -20.95 -3.85 -16.19
N ALA A 211 -20.96 -2.76 -15.42
CA ALA A 211 -19.76 -2.29 -14.71
C ALA A 211 -19.30 -3.34 -13.67
N ILE A 212 -20.21 -3.95 -12.91
CA ILE A 212 -19.88 -5.06 -11.99
C ILE A 212 -19.27 -6.23 -12.77
N ASN A 213 -19.87 -6.65 -13.88
CA ASN A 213 -19.34 -7.74 -14.69
C ASN A 213 -17.92 -7.43 -15.19
N LYS A 214 -17.65 -6.19 -15.58
CA LYS A 214 -16.31 -5.73 -15.99
C LYS A 214 -15.31 -5.82 -14.83
N LEU A 215 -15.69 -5.42 -13.61
CA LEU A 215 -14.85 -5.58 -12.41
C LEU A 215 -14.55 -7.05 -12.12
N MET A 216 -15.52 -7.96 -12.31
CA MET A 216 -15.37 -9.39 -12.05
C MET A 216 -14.41 -10.10 -13.02
N THR A 217 -14.20 -9.56 -14.23
CA THR A 217 -13.31 -10.15 -15.24
C THR A 217 -11.85 -9.72 -15.10
N HIS A 218 -11.57 -8.68 -14.31
CA HIS A 218 -10.22 -8.17 -14.13
C HIS A 218 -9.37 -9.03 -13.17
N THR A 219 -8.06 -9.07 -13.39
CA THR A 219 -7.13 -9.93 -12.65
C THR A 219 -6.65 -9.36 -11.31
N TRP A 220 -6.86 -8.05 -11.09
CA TRP A 220 -6.54 -7.31 -9.88
C TRP A 220 -5.10 -7.47 -9.39
N PRO A 221 -4.07 -7.14 -10.19
CA PRO A 221 -2.68 -7.24 -9.77
C PRO A 221 -2.36 -6.40 -8.52
N GLY A 222 -2.98 -5.22 -8.36
CA GLY A 222 -2.90 -4.37 -7.17
C GLY A 222 -3.94 -4.67 -6.08
N ASN A 223 -4.70 -5.78 -6.23
CA ASN A 223 -5.68 -6.26 -5.28
C ASN A 223 -6.73 -5.20 -4.88
N VAL A 224 -7.05 -5.11 -3.59
CA VAL A 224 -8.09 -4.20 -3.05
C VAL A 224 -7.70 -2.74 -3.22
N ARG A 225 -6.40 -2.41 -3.14
CA ARG A 225 -5.92 -1.03 -3.36
C ARG A 225 -6.15 -0.57 -4.80
N GLU A 226 -5.97 -1.45 -5.78
CA GLU A 226 -6.28 -1.16 -7.18
C GLU A 226 -7.80 -1.00 -7.38
N LEU A 227 -8.61 -1.91 -6.81
CA LEU A 227 -10.07 -1.80 -6.87
C LEU A 227 -10.56 -0.48 -6.29
N GLU A 228 -10.04 -0.06 -5.14
CA GLU A 228 -10.39 1.22 -4.51
C GLU A 228 -10.07 2.40 -5.44
N ASN A 229 -8.89 2.42 -6.07
CA ASN A 229 -8.51 3.47 -7.02
C ASN A 229 -9.37 3.48 -8.29
N VAL A 230 -9.72 2.30 -8.83
CA VAL A 230 -10.62 2.19 -9.99
C VAL A 230 -12.01 2.75 -9.65
N ILE A 231 -12.55 2.39 -8.49
CA ILE A 231 -13.85 2.90 -8.04
C ILE A 231 -13.80 4.40 -7.74
N LEU A 232 -12.75 4.89 -7.11
CA LEU A 232 -12.56 6.33 -6.87
C LEU A 232 -12.61 7.11 -8.17
N ARG A 233 -11.88 6.65 -9.20
CA ARG A 233 -11.91 7.27 -10.54
C ARG A 233 -13.31 7.22 -11.15
N ALA A 234 -13.99 6.08 -11.07
CA ALA A 234 -15.34 5.92 -11.60
C ALA A 234 -16.34 6.86 -10.92
N VAL A 235 -16.25 7.04 -9.60
CA VAL A 235 -17.10 8.01 -8.87
C VAL A 235 -16.83 9.45 -9.29
N ILE A 236 -15.55 9.81 -9.55
CA ILE A 236 -15.18 11.18 -10.00
C ILE A 236 -15.66 11.45 -11.44
N LEU A 237 -15.61 10.42 -12.30
CA LEU A 237 -15.94 10.56 -13.73
C LEU A 237 -17.44 10.37 -14.01
N SER A 238 -18.20 9.76 -13.09
CA SER A 238 -19.64 9.56 -13.27
C SER A 238 -20.38 10.89 -13.30
N GLU A 239 -20.99 11.22 -14.43
CA GLU A 239 -21.84 12.42 -14.61
C GLU A 239 -23.26 12.21 -14.10
N ASN A 240 -23.65 10.97 -13.83
CA ASN A 240 -25.00 10.55 -13.46
C ASN A 240 -25.05 9.92 -12.07
N GLU A 241 -26.27 9.61 -11.60
CA GLU A 241 -26.47 8.85 -10.35
C GLU A 241 -26.13 7.34 -10.50
N GLU A 242 -25.46 6.95 -11.60
CA GLU A 242 -25.09 5.57 -11.91
C GLU A 242 -23.70 5.49 -12.54
N ILE A 243 -22.87 4.60 -12.04
CA ILE A 243 -21.58 4.25 -12.62
C ILE A 243 -21.82 3.22 -13.73
N LEU A 244 -21.46 3.60 -14.96
CA LEU A 244 -21.60 2.78 -16.15
C LEU A 244 -20.30 1.98 -16.42
N GLU A 245 -20.38 1.02 -17.35
CA GLU A 245 -19.24 0.21 -17.78
C GLU A 245 -18.06 1.07 -18.32
N ASN A 246 -18.36 2.16 -19.01
CA ASN A 246 -17.35 3.06 -19.57
C ASN A 246 -16.64 3.91 -18.51
N ASP A 247 -17.25 4.09 -17.34
CA ASP A 247 -16.61 4.81 -16.21
C ASP A 247 -15.57 3.95 -15.51
N ILE A 248 -15.58 2.63 -15.74
CA ILE A 248 -14.60 1.70 -15.21
C ILE A 248 -13.40 1.66 -16.16
N ALA A 249 -12.31 2.27 -15.75
CA ALA A 249 -11.03 2.24 -16.46
C ALA A 249 -9.97 1.53 -15.61
N PHE A 250 -9.34 0.51 -16.18
CA PHE A 250 -8.19 -0.16 -15.59
C PHE A 250 -6.90 0.51 -16.08
N ASP A 251 -5.86 0.50 -15.24
CA ASP A 251 -4.54 0.90 -15.69
C ASP A 251 -4.03 -0.18 -16.66
N GLU A 252 -3.88 0.18 -17.93
CA GLU A 252 -3.32 -0.70 -18.95
C GLU A 252 -1.81 -0.73 -18.77
N PHE A 253 -1.31 -1.79 -18.15
CA PHE A 253 0.10 -2.11 -18.28
C PHE A 253 0.35 -2.64 -19.70
N PRO A 254 1.41 -2.21 -20.40
CA PRO A 254 1.80 -2.79 -21.68
C PRO A 254 1.87 -4.33 -21.55
N GLU A 255 1.50 -5.06 -22.60
CA GLU A 255 1.47 -6.54 -22.58
C GLU A 255 2.82 -7.14 -22.14
N GLU A 256 3.91 -6.51 -22.55
CA GLU A 256 5.29 -6.87 -22.17
C GLU A 256 5.56 -6.71 -20.68
N GLU A 257 4.96 -5.69 -20.04
CA GLU A 257 5.06 -5.48 -18.59
C GLU A 257 4.10 -6.40 -17.82
N LYS A 258 2.94 -6.76 -18.38
CA LYS A 258 2.05 -7.77 -17.81
C LYS A 258 2.73 -9.13 -17.74
N GLU A 259 3.40 -9.56 -18.82
CA GLU A 259 4.16 -10.81 -18.84
C GLU A 259 5.33 -10.78 -17.85
N ALA A 260 6.06 -9.67 -17.73
CA ALA A 260 7.13 -9.49 -16.76
C ALA A 260 6.62 -9.55 -15.32
N ILE A 261 5.47 -8.91 -15.02
CA ILE A 261 4.80 -8.97 -13.71
C ILE A 261 4.27 -10.38 -13.43
N PHE A 262 3.73 -11.08 -14.45
CA PHE A 262 3.28 -12.46 -14.33
C PHE A 262 4.44 -13.45 -14.19
N GLN A 263 5.56 -13.25 -14.89
CA GLN A 263 6.76 -14.08 -14.79
C GLN A 263 7.47 -13.82 -13.45
N SER A 264 7.64 -12.57 -13.03
CA SER A 264 8.19 -12.24 -11.71
C SER A 264 7.31 -12.75 -10.56
N SER A 265 5.99 -12.83 -10.76
CA SER A 265 5.07 -13.45 -9.79
C SER A 265 5.18 -14.98 -9.77
N ARG A 266 5.57 -15.62 -10.86
CA ARG A 266 5.85 -17.07 -10.94
C ARG A 266 7.27 -17.41 -10.51
N GLU A 267 8.25 -16.57 -10.82
CA GLU A 267 9.65 -16.74 -10.42
C GLU A 267 9.85 -16.42 -8.94
N ASN A 268 9.05 -15.49 -8.36
CA ASN A 268 8.97 -15.26 -6.91
C ASN A 268 8.31 -16.40 -6.13
N GLU A 269 7.66 -17.35 -6.80
CA GLU A 269 7.33 -18.66 -6.20
C GLU A 269 8.54 -19.62 -6.24
N ILE A 270 9.59 -19.34 -7.01
CA ILE A 270 10.72 -20.25 -7.22
C ILE A 270 12.09 -19.61 -6.91
N GLU A 271 12.36 -18.33 -7.19
CA GLU A 271 13.66 -17.70 -6.88
C GLU A 271 13.56 -16.17 -6.69
N ASN A 272 14.09 -15.70 -5.55
CA ASN A 272 14.64 -14.37 -5.24
C ASN A 272 13.79 -13.12 -5.52
N GLY A 273 13.49 -12.44 -4.39
CA GLY A 273 12.93 -11.12 -4.35
C GLY A 273 13.79 -10.04 -5.01
N ASP A 274 13.11 -9.20 -5.76
CA ASP A 274 13.43 -7.78 -5.84
C ASP A 274 12.12 -7.00 -5.93
N ALA A 275 11.91 -6.16 -4.93
CA ALA A 275 10.72 -5.35 -4.79
C ALA A 275 10.67 -4.32 -5.92
N PHE A 276 9.75 -4.51 -6.86
CA PHE A 276 9.38 -3.46 -7.79
C PHE A 276 8.65 -2.37 -6.99
N SER A 277 9.37 -1.31 -6.70
CA SER A 277 8.89 -0.16 -5.94
C SER A 277 7.78 0.57 -6.72
N PHE A 278 6.53 0.39 -6.32
CA PHE A 278 5.37 1.19 -6.76
C PHE A 278 5.49 2.70 -6.44
N ALA A 279 6.52 3.10 -5.72
CA ALA A 279 6.82 4.51 -5.41
C ALA A 279 7.17 5.38 -6.64
N LYS A 280 7.35 4.79 -7.82
CA LYS A 280 7.70 5.54 -9.04
C LYS A 280 6.50 6.04 -9.85
N PHE A 281 5.29 5.58 -9.55
CA PHE A 281 4.08 5.93 -10.34
C PHE A 281 3.16 6.97 -9.68
N ASN A 282 3.57 7.64 -8.62
CA ASN A 282 2.75 8.65 -7.95
C ASN A 282 2.95 10.06 -8.55
N LYS A 283 2.90 10.18 -9.90
CA LYS A 283 2.86 11.48 -10.55
C LYS A 283 1.70 11.54 -11.55
N LEU A 284 0.54 11.99 -11.05
CA LEU A 284 -0.55 12.52 -11.90
C LEU A 284 -0.04 13.55 -12.94
N SER A 285 1.15 14.12 -12.69
CA SER A 285 1.86 15.05 -13.59
C SER A 285 2.48 14.37 -14.81
N GLU A 286 2.84 13.06 -14.74
CA GLU A 286 3.46 12.35 -15.88
C GLU A 286 2.41 11.87 -16.89
N TRP A 287 1.21 11.55 -16.43
CA TRP A 287 0.10 11.17 -17.32
C TRP A 287 -0.45 12.34 -18.13
N LYS A 288 -0.55 13.52 -17.52
CA LYS A 288 -0.85 14.77 -18.27
C LYS A 288 0.23 15.07 -19.30
N SER A 289 1.52 14.79 -19.02
CA SER A 289 2.61 15.06 -19.94
C SER A 289 2.66 14.12 -21.15
N SER A 290 2.18 12.88 -21.07
CA SER A 290 2.16 11.96 -22.21
C SER A 290 1.05 12.33 -23.20
N SER A 291 -0.18 12.52 -22.75
CA SER A 291 -1.31 12.97 -23.59
C SER A 291 -1.03 14.36 -24.20
N GLU A 292 -0.49 15.27 -23.41
CA GLU A 292 -0.12 16.62 -23.84
C GLU A 292 1.06 16.64 -24.83
N LEU A 293 2.01 15.70 -24.69
CA LEU A 293 3.10 15.51 -25.63
C LEU A 293 2.58 15.04 -27.00
N ASP A 294 1.66 14.07 -27.02
CA ASP A 294 1.08 13.55 -28.25
C ASP A 294 0.25 14.61 -28.99
N GLU A 295 -0.53 15.41 -28.27
CA GLU A 295 -1.25 16.55 -28.84
C GLU A 295 -0.30 17.59 -29.44
N ILE A 296 0.76 17.95 -28.71
CA ILE A 296 1.78 18.89 -29.19
C ILE A 296 2.52 18.34 -30.40
N LEU A 297 2.90 17.05 -30.41
CA LEU A 297 3.58 16.43 -31.54
C LEU A 297 2.67 16.32 -32.77
N SER A 298 1.38 16.05 -32.58
CA SER A 298 0.37 16.01 -33.64
C SER A 298 0.18 17.41 -34.27
N ALA A 299 0.01 18.43 -33.44
CA ALA A 299 -0.10 19.81 -33.93
C ALA A 299 1.16 20.28 -34.67
N LEU A 300 2.37 19.92 -34.20
CA LEU A 300 3.63 20.22 -34.86
C LEU A 300 3.83 19.50 -36.19
N LYS A 301 3.21 18.33 -36.41
CA LYS A 301 3.21 17.62 -37.69
C LYS A 301 2.23 18.19 -38.70
N MET A 302 1.10 18.71 -38.23
CA MET A 302 0.02 19.25 -39.09
C MET A 302 0.29 20.68 -39.55
N HIS A 303 1.10 21.45 -38.81
CA HIS A 303 1.30 22.88 -39.10
C HIS A 303 2.73 23.21 -39.53
N PRO A 304 2.90 24.08 -40.56
CA PRO A 304 4.21 24.42 -41.10
C PRO A 304 5.06 25.31 -40.17
N THR A 305 4.44 25.94 -39.16
CA THR A 305 5.15 26.80 -38.20
C THR A 305 4.73 26.50 -36.76
N ARG A 306 5.65 26.75 -35.82
CA ARG A 306 5.36 26.57 -34.38
C ARG A 306 4.34 27.56 -33.86
N ASP A 307 4.22 28.71 -34.48
CA ASP A 307 3.26 29.74 -34.11
C ASP A 307 1.83 29.31 -34.51
N SER A 308 1.66 28.68 -35.67
CA SER A 308 0.37 28.12 -36.10
C SER A 308 -0.03 26.89 -35.26
N ALA A 309 0.94 26.04 -34.91
CA ALA A 309 0.68 24.91 -33.98
C ALA A 309 0.28 25.40 -32.58
N ALA A 310 0.92 26.46 -32.07
CA ALA A 310 0.56 27.02 -30.77
C ALA A 310 -0.86 27.63 -30.79
N GLN A 311 -1.26 28.24 -31.90
CA GLN A 311 -2.59 28.82 -32.09
C GLN A 311 -3.68 27.75 -32.11
N GLU A 312 -3.43 26.59 -32.76
CA GLU A 312 -4.35 25.42 -32.74
C GLU A 312 -4.51 24.84 -31.34
N LEU A 313 -3.40 24.73 -30.61
CA LEU A 313 -3.39 24.23 -29.22
C LEU A 313 -3.94 25.24 -28.20
N GLY A 314 -4.35 26.46 -28.65
CA GLY A 314 -4.88 27.48 -27.74
C GLY A 314 -3.86 28.03 -26.73
N ILE A 315 -2.56 27.90 -27.01
CA ILE A 315 -1.48 28.36 -26.11
C ILE A 315 -0.57 29.38 -26.78
N SER A 316 0.18 30.15 -25.98
CA SER A 316 1.15 31.09 -26.55
C SER A 316 2.36 30.36 -27.14
N SER A 317 2.98 30.91 -28.20
CA SER A 317 4.23 30.41 -28.79
C SER A 317 5.36 30.31 -27.74
N ARG A 318 5.33 31.15 -26.72
CA ARG A 318 6.27 31.12 -25.59
C ARG A 318 6.02 29.89 -24.72
N THR A 319 4.76 29.61 -24.40
CA THR A 319 4.34 28.42 -23.61
C THR A 319 4.70 27.12 -24.35
N LEU A 320 4.45 27.05 -25.67
CA LEU A 320 4.80 25.89 -26.48
C LEU A 320 6.32 25.63 -26.46
N ARG A 321 7.14 26.69 -26.60
CA ARG A 321 8.61 26.56 -26.53
C ARG A 321 9.09 26.10 -25.18
N GLN A 322 8.47 26.55 -24.09
CA GLN A 322 8.82 26.15 -22.74
C GLN A 322 8.49 24.66 -22.51
N LYS A 323 7.29 24.21 -22.90
CA LYS A 323 6.87 22.80 -22.82
C LYS A 323 7.80 21.87 -23.62
N LEU A 324 8.13 22.22 -24.86
CA LEU A 324 9.09 21.46 -25.67
C LEU A 324 10.48 21.37 -25.04
N ASN A 325 10.91 22.41 -24.33
CA ASN A 325 12.19 22.41 -23.63
C ASN A 325 12.15 21.53 -22.37
N ASP A 326 11.03 21.53 -21.67
CA ASP A 326 10.83 20.71 -20.48
C ASP A 326 10.71 19.22 -20.83
N PHE A 327 10.02 18.87 -21.92
CA PHE A 327 9.98 17.50 -22.46
C PHE A 327 11.37 17.02 -22.90
N ARG A 328 12.18 17.89 -23.51
CA ARG A 328 13.57 17.55 -23.90
C ARG A 328 14.47 17.30 -22.69
N LYS A 329 14.31 18.10 -21.62
CA LYS A 329 15.02 17.89 -20.34
C LYS A 329 14.61 16.59 -19.66
N ALA A 330 13.37 16.15 -19.86
CA ALA A 330 12.83 14.89 -19.37
C ALA A 330 13.26 13.68 -20.24
N GLY A 331 14.04 13.88 -21.32
CA GLY A 331 14.52 12.81 -22.19
C GLY A 331 13.53 12.34 -23.25
N LEU A 332 12.40 13.04 -23.44
CA LEU A 332 11.37 12.67 -24.40
C LEU A 332 11.75 13.10 -25.82
N PRO A 333 11.40 12.32 -26.87
CA PRO A 333 11.76 12.62 -28.26
C PRO A 333 10.93 13.79 -28.80
N VAL A 334 11.48 15.00 -28.77
CA VAL A 334 10.84 16.20 -29.33
C VAL A 334 11.66 16.79 -30.50
N PRO A 335 11.02 17.34 -31.55
CA PRO A 335 11.71 17.94 -32.69
C PRO A 335 12.68 19.05 -32.26
N GLY A 336 13.87 19.04 -32.86
CA GLY A 336 14.89 20.06 -32.63
C GLY A 336 14.45 21.48 -33.05
N PRO A 337 15.15 22.52 -32.58
CA PRO A 337 14.76 23.92 -32.85
C PRO A 337 14.81 24.28 -34.35
N TYR A 338 15.43 23.48 -35.21
CA TYR A 338 15.67 23.73 -36.64
C TYR A 338 15.25 22.63 -37.58
N ALA A 339 14.48 21.61 -37.13
CA ALA A 339 13.97 20.62 -38.05
C ALA A 339 12.90 21.24 -38.95
N ARG A 340 13.32 21.64 -40.16
CA ARG A 340 12.44 21.78 -41.32
C ARG A 340 12.21 20.37 -41.88
N THR A 341 10.96 19.94 -41.96
CA THR A 341 10.58 18.85 -42.87
C THR A 341 10.70 19.32 -44.27
#